data_139e2743d4aaa892a930e838d09ef0f5
#
_entry.id   139e2743d4aaa892a930e838d09ef0f5
#
_cell.length_a   1.000
_cell.length_b   1.000
_cell.length_c   1.000
_cell.angle_alpha   90.00
_cell.angle_beta   90.00
_cell.angle_gamma   90.00
#
_symmetry.space_group_name_H-M   'P 1'
#
loop_
_entity.id
_entity.type
_entity.pdbx_description
1 polymer ?
#
loop_
_entity_poly.entity_id
_entity_poly.type
_entity_poly.pdbx_seq_one_letter_code
_entity_poly.pdbx_strand_id
1 'polypeptide(L)'
;MPRVSKEQIDAANRMTAIEFLRRYRPNSLVKSSARGEYQLAEHDSFKINGESSVWHWKSRDIGGKSALKYLIYVEGVPFVEAVQLLCEESPTYIPVQHEAVERERPQFKLPRKAPTNDRVTRYLLGRGISLPTIRYCMAKLP
;
A
#
# COMPACT_ATOMS: atom_id res chain seq x y z
N MET A 1 -19.86 -10.16 -25.77
CA MET A 1 -18.74 -10.15 -24.84
C MET A 1 -17.47 -9.85 -25.62
N PRO A 2 -16.80 -8.76 -25.38
CA PRO A 2 -15.52 -8.50 -26.01
C PRO A 2 -14.52 -9.58 -25.58
N ARG A 3 -14.02 -10.33 -26.55
CA ARG A 3 -12.99 -11.35 -26.31
C ARG A 3 -11.64 -10.75 -26.68
N VAL A 4 -10.67 -10.86 -25.76
CA VAL A 4 -9.28 -10.48 -26.04
C VAL A 4 -8.52 -11.68 -26.60
N SER A 5 -7.70 -11.44 -27.61
CA SER A 5 -6.84 -12.47 -28.20
C SER A 5 -5.62 -12.75 -27.34
N LYS A 6 -5.00 -13.92 -27.52
CA LYS A 6 -3.76 -14.25 -26.82
C LYS A 6 -2.64 -13.25 -27.12
N GLU A 7 -2.56 -12.77 -28.34
CA GLU A 7 -1.58 -11.78 -28.78
C GLU A 7 -1.76 -10.44 -28.05
N GLN A 8 -3.00 -10.01 -27.83
CA GLN A 8 -3.30 -8.81 -27.04
C GLN A 8 -2.89 -8.98 -25.58
N ILE A 9 -3.15 -10.14 -25.00
CA ILE A 9 -2.74 -10.45 -23.62
C ILE A 9 -1.20 -10.43 -23.50
N ASP A 10 -0.50 -11.03 -24.44
CA ASP A 10 0.96 -11.05 -24.46
C ASP A 10 1.53 -9.65 -24.68
N ALA A 11 0.92 -8.82 -25.52
CA ALA A 11 1.28 -7.41 -25.69
C ALA A 11 1.07 -6.61 -24.40
N ALA A 12 -0.08 -6.77 -23.76
CA ALA A 12 -0.39 -6.09 -22.50
C ALA A 12 0.57 -6.48 -21.35
N ASN A 13 1.05 -7.73 -21.34
CA ASN A 13 2.00 -8.19 -20.34
C ASN A 13 3.44 -7.67 -20.56
N ARG A 14 3.77 -7.14 -21.73
CA ARG A 14 5.10 -6.56 -22.01
C ARG A 14 5.32 -5.25 -21.27
N MET A 15 4.28 -4.45 -21.09
CA MET A 15 4.38 -3.20 -20.35
C MET A 15 4.58 -3.48 -18.86
N THR A 16 5.62 -2.90 -18.29
CA THR A 16 5.91 -3.03 -16.87
C THR A 16 5.07 -2.04 -16.04
N ALA A 17 4.83 -2.38 -14.78
CA ALA A 17 4.03 -1.51 -13.89
C ALA A 17 4.69 -0.14 -13.69
N ILE A 18 6.02 -0.09 -13.62
CA ILE A 18 6.72 1.19 -13.44
C ILE A 18 6.66 2.08 -14.68
N GLU A 19 6.72 1.51 -15.89
CA GLU A 19 6.54 2.25 -17.14
C GLU A 19 5.13 2.82 -17.23
N PHE A 20 4.11 2.02 -16.89
CA PHE A 20 2.73 2.45 -16.84
C PHE A 20 2.55 3.62 -15.85
N LEU A 21 3.05 3.50 -14.64
CA LEU A 21 2.93 4.52 -13.61
C LEU A 21 3.66 5.82 -14.01
N ARG A 22 4.85 5.72 -14.60
CA ARG A 22 5.58 6.91 -15.08
C ARG A 22 4.88 7.62 -16.23
N ARG A 23 4.23 6.85 -17.11
CA ARG A 23 3.54 7.41 -18.28
C ARG A 23 2.20 8.03 -17.93
N TYR A 24 1.39 7.34 -17.13
CA TYR A 24 0.00 7.74 -16.87
C TYR A 24 -0.24 8.36 -15.49
N ARG A 25 0.61 8.07 -14.52
CA ARG A 25 0.50 8.59 -13.14
C ARG A 25 1.85 9.03 -12.56
N PRO A 26 2.56 9.95 -13.21
CA PRO A 26 3.91 10.34 -12.76
C PRO A 26 3.92 10.92 -11.34
N ASN A 27 2.84 11.59 -10.94
CA ASN A 27 2.73 12.22 -9.61
C ASN A 27 2.40 11.22 -8.47
N SER A 28 1.97 10.00 -8.81
CA SER A 28 1.66 8.97 -7.81
C SER A 28 2.90 8.22 -7.34
N LEU A 29 4.02 8.31 -8.08
CA LEU A 29 5.28 7.65 -7.72
C LEU A 29 6.16 8.55 -6.87
N VAL A 30 6.39 8.15 -5.64
CA VAL A 30 7.28 8.84 -4.70
C VAL A 30 8.47 7.94 -4.38
N LYS A 31 9.66 8.52 -4.22
CA LYS A 31 10.84 7.76 -3.79
C LYS A 31 10.61 7.20 -2.39
N SER A 32 10.87 5.91 -2.22
CA SER A 32 10.91 5.26 -0.92
C SER A 32 12.23 5.57 -0.19
N SER A 33 12.30 5.24 1.08
CA SER A 33 13.54 5.35 1.86
C SER A 33 14.65 4.41 1.36
N ALA A 34 14.29 3.31 0.70
CA ALA A 34 15.25 2.36 0.13
C ALA A 34 15.74 2.82 -1.25
N ARG A 35 17.02 2.62 -1.51
CA ARG A 35 17.66 3.00 -2.78
C ARG A 35 17.06 2.22 -3.94
N GLY A 36 16.62 2.93 -4.98
CA GLY A 36 16.04 2.33 -6.19
C GLY A 36 14.61 1.83 -6.03
N GLU A 37 13.98 2.06 -4.88
CA GLU A 37 12.60 1.69 -4.60
C GLU A 37 11.69 2.92 -4.63
N TYR A 38 10.50 2.74 -5.16
CA TYR A 38 9.43 3.74 -5.20
C TYR A 38 8.21 3.21 -4.45
N GLN A 39 7.34 4.11 -4.07
CA GLN A 39 6.06 3.80 -3.43
C GLN A 39 4.95 4.64 -4.07
N LEU A 40 3.72 4.24 -3.90
CA LEU A 40 2.59 5.09 -4.25
C LEU A 40 2.37 6.14 -3.16
N ALA A 41 2.10 7.38 -3.57
CA ALA A 41 1.80 8.48 -2.65
C ALA A 41 0.58 8.18 -1.77
N GLU A 42 -0.40 7.47 -2.33
CA GLU A 42 -1.66 7.10 -1.66
C GLU A 42 -1.53 5.84 -0.78
N HIS A 43 -0.52 4.99 -1.05
CA HIS A 43 -0.32 3.69 -0.41
C HIS A 43 1.15 3.45 -0.10
N ASP A 44 1.59 3.83 1.07
CA ASP A 44 2.98 3.68 1.55
C ASP A 44 3.43 2.21 1.69
N SER A 45 2.48 1.29 1.88
CA SER A 45 2.73 -0.15 1.92
C SER A 45 2.92 -0.79 0.54
N PHE A 46 2.61 -0.07 -0.56
CA PHE A 46 2.93 -0.49 -1.92
C PHE A 46 4.35 -0.08 -2.28
N LYS A 47 5.17 -1.03 -2.64
CA LYS A 47 6.56 -0.81 -3.04
C LYS A 47 6.82 -1.37 -4.43
N ILE A 48 7.59 -0.63 -5.22
CA ILE A 48 7.99 -1.06 -6.56
C ILE A 48 9.47 -0.75 -6.79
N ASN A 49 10.20 -1.72 -7.31
CA ASN A 49 11.60 -1.54 -7.67
C ASN A 49 11.71 -0.84 -9.02
N GLY A 50 12.54 0.21 -9.09
CA GLY A 50 12.72 1.06 -10.27
C GLY A 50 13.39 0.38 -11.45
N GLU A 51 14.19 -0.67 -11.23
CA GLU A 51 14.93 -1.38 -12.26
C GLU A 51 14.20 -2.65 -12.71
N SER A 52 13.84 -3.51 -11.74
CA SER A 52 13.19 -4.79 -12.04
C SER A 52 11.69 -4.68 -12.29
N SER A 53 11.08 -3.55 -11.92
CA SER A 53 9.62 -3.33 -11.96
C SER A 53 8.80 -4.32 -11.14
N VAL A 54 9.43 -5.09 -10.26
CA VAL A 54 8.73 -5.96 -9.33
C VAL A 54 8.08 -5.09 -8.26
N TRP A 55 6.79 -5.27 -8.07
CA TRP A 55 6.04 -4.55 -7.06
C TRP A 55 5.38 -5.51 -6.08
N HIS A 56 5.20 -5.06 -4.87
CA HIS A 56 4.52 -5.78 -3.81
C HIS A 56 3.71 -4.82 -2.94
N TRP A 57 2.46 -5.16 -2.71
CA TRP A 57 1.57 -4.44 -1.81
C TRP A 57 1.45 -5.21 -0.49
N LYS A 58 2.27 -4.84 0.47
CA LYS A 58 2.44 -5.58 1.74
C LYS A 58 1.14 -5.74 2.53
N SER A 59 0.30 -4.71 2.57
CA SER A 59 -0.95 -4.77 3.35
C SER A 59 -2.02 -5.69 2.75
N ARG A 60 -1.90 -6.05 1.47
CA ARG A 60 -2.83 -6.96 0.76
C ARG A 60 -2.20 -8.27 0.36
N ASP A 61 -0.90 -8.43 0.58
CA ASP A 61 -0.09 -9.60 0.20
C ASP A 61 -0.23 -9.98 -1.29
N ILE A 62 -0.23 -8.96 -2.14
CA ILE A 62 -0.29 -9.11 -3.59
C ILE A 62 0.92 -8.47 -4.24
N GLY A 63 1.35 -9.03 -5.37
CA GLY A 63 2.49 -8.51 -6.09
C GLY A 63 2.55 -8.95 -7.54
N GLY A 64 3.44 -8.33 -8.30
CA GLY A 64 3.61 -8.63 -9.70
C GLY A 64 4.72 -7.82 -10.35
N LYS A 65 4.75 -7.84 -11.68
CA LYS A 65 5.73 -7.10 -12.48
C LYS A 65 5.06 -6.29 -13.60
N SER A 66 4.03 -6.84 -14.22
CA SER A 66 3.38 -6.23 -15.39
C SER A 66 2.35 -5.18 -14.99
N ALA A 67 2.13 -4.21 -15.88
CA ALA A 67 1.08 -3.22 -15.77
C ALA A 67 -0.31 -3.87 -15.73
N LEU A 68 -0.50 -4.97 -16.45
CA LEU A 68 -1.76 -5.72 -16.47
C LEU A 68 -2.13 -6.21 -15.07
N LYS A 69 -1.19 -6.82 -14.34
CA LYS A 69 -1.42 -7.25 -12.96
C LYS A 69 -1.68 -6.07 -12.04
N TYR A 70 -0.98 -4.96 -12.22
CA TYR A 70 -1.19 -3.74 -11.46
C TYR A 70 -2.62 -3.22 -11.62
N LEU A 71 -3.11 -3.08 -12.86
CA LEU A 71 -4.46 -2.62 -13.14
C LEU A 71 -5.54 -3.51 -12.52
N ILE A 72 -5.38 -4.82 -12.62
CA ILE A 72 -6.35 -5.78 -12.10
C ILE A 72 -6.38 -5.80 -10.56
N TYR A 73 -5.22 -5.91 -9.93
CA TYR A 73 -5.15 -6.16 -8.48
C TYR A 73 -5.09 -4.89 -7.62
N VAL A 74 -4.55 -3.80 -8.15
CA VAL A 74 -4.43 -2.55 -7.42
C VAL A 74 -5.57 -1.60 -7.75
N GLU A 75 -5.88 -1.44 -9.03
CA GLU A 75 -6.93 -0.52 -9.48
C GLU A 75 -8.30 -1.19 -9.64
N GLY A 76 -8.36 -2.52 -9.59
CA GLY A 76 -9.62 -3.26 -9.69
C GLY A 76 -10.26 -3.24 -11.07
N VAL A 77 -9.48 -2.95 -12.12
CA VAL A 77 -9.95 -2.92 -13.51
C VAL A 77 -10.24 -4.35 -13.99
N PRO A 78 -11.39 -4.62 -14.63
CA PRO A 78 -11.68 -5.92 -15.22
C PRO A 78 -10.61 -6.35 -16.23
N PHE A 79 -10.29 -7.64 -16.26
CA PHE A 79 -9.21 -8.19 -17.10
C PHE A 79 -9.28 -7.74 -18.55
N VAL A 80 -10.47 -7.83 -19.18
CA VAL A 80 -10.67 -7.46 -20.60
C VAL A 80 -10.40 -5.98 -20.82
N GLU A 81 -10.92 -5.11 -19.96
CA GLU A 81 -10.68 -3.68 -20.01
C GLU A 81 -9.20 -3.34 -19.81
N ALA A 82 -8.53 -3.98 -18.85
CA ALA A 82 -7.13 -3.76 -18.60
C ALA A 82 -6.25 -4.13 -19.82
N VAL A 83 -6.58 -5.23 -20.51
CA VAL A 83 -5.88 -5.61 -21.76
C VAL A 83 -6.12 -4.60 -22.86
N GLN A 84 -7.35 -4.15 -23.06
CA GLN A 84 -7.69 -3.15 -24.08
C GLN A 84 -7.00 -1.81 -23.84
N LEU A 85 -6.94 -1.37 -22.57
CA LEU A 85 -6.24 -0.14 -22.16
C LEU A 85 -4.75 -0.19 -22.51
N LEU A 86 -4.11 -1.33 -22.26
CA LEU A 86 -2.67 -1.49 -22.49
C LEU A 86 -2.31 -1.71 -23.95
N CYS A 87 -3.26 -2.17 -24.78
CA CYS A 87 -3.08 -2.33 -26.23
C CYS A 87 -3.35 -1.06 -27.04
N GLU A 88 -3.62 0.09 -26.39
CA GLU A 88 -3.91 1.39 -27.03
C GLU A 88 -5.16 1.38 -27.95
N GLU A 89 -5.97 0.35 -27.89
CA GLU A 89 -7.22 0.28 -28.66
C GLU A 89 -8.33 1.16 -28.10
N SER A 90 -8.09 1.79 -26.94
CA SER A 90 -9.02 2.76 -26.33
C SER A 90 -8.34 4.11 -26.16
N PRO A 91 -8.70 5.13 -26.95
CA PRO A 91 -8.04 6.45 -26.92
C PRO A 91 -8.32 7.28 -25.68
N THR A 92 -9.12 6.77 -24.75
CA THR A 92 -9.58 7.57 -23.61
C THR A 92 -9.46 6.83 -22.29
N TYR A 93 -8.24 6.46 -21.90
CA TYR A 93 -7.98 6.20 -20.50
C TYR A 93 -7.89 7.55 -19.77
N ILE A 94 -9.00 7.98 -19.23
CA ILE A 94 -9.00 8.97 -18.16
C ILE A 94 -8.69 8.15 -16.90
N PRO A 95 -7.50 8.34 -16.26
CA PRO A 95 -7.26 7.74 -14.97
C PRO A 95 -8.43 8.15 -14.08
N VAL A 96 -9.20 7.19 -13.61
CA VAL A 96 -10.15 7.45 -12.54
C VAL A 96 -9.26 7.91 -11.38
N GLN A 97 -9.19 9.22 -11.20
CA GLN A 97 -8.69 9.76 -9.94
C GLN A 97 -9.72 9.23 -8.94
N HIS A 98 -9.35 8.16 -8.26
CA HIS A 98 -9.95 7.92 -6.97
C HIS A 98 -9.62 9.17 -6.18
N GLU A 99 -10.56 10.12 -6.15
CA GLU A 99 -10.53 11.15 -5.12
C GLU A 99 -10.22 10.35 -3.87
N ALA A 100 -9.06 10.61 -3.31
CA ALA A 100 -8.71 10.06 -2.02
C ALA A 100 -9.89 10.47 -1.15
N VAL A 101 -10.79 9.53 -0.90
CA VAL A 101 -11.82 9.72 0.11
C VAL A 101 -10.98 9.99 1.33
N GLU A 102 -10.88 11.27 1.66
CA GLU A 102 -10.22 11.74 2.86
C GLU A 102 -11.01 11.12 4.00
N ARG A 103 -10.66 9.88 4.29
CA ARG A 103 -11.20 9.17 5.44
C ARG A 103 -10.71 9.99 6.59
N GLU A 104 -11.60 10.79 7.15
CA GLU A 104 -11.36 11.46 8.42
C GLU A 104 -10.71 10.41 9.31
N ARG A 105 -9.42 10.62 9.60
CA ARG A 105 -8.69 9.72 10.49
C ARG A 105 -9.47 9.74 11.79
N PRO A 106 -10.03 8.59 12.23
CA PRO A 106 -10.77 8.58 13.46
C PRO A 106 -9.88 9.20 14.53
N GLN A 107 -10.39 10.21 15.20
CA GLN A 107 -9.64 10.88 16.26
C GLN A 107 -9.17 9.83 17.25
N PHE A 108 -7.86 9.79 17.48
CA PHE A 108 -7.26 8.88 18.43
C PHE A 108 -7.87 9.16 19.81
N LYS A 109 -8.74 8.27 20.26
CA LYS A 109 -9.32 8.34 21.59
C LYS A 109 -8.44 7.52 22.52
N LEU A 110 -7.82 8.20 23.48
CA LEU A 110 -7.10 7.50 24.55
C LEU A 110 -8.07 6.55 25.27
N PRO A 111 -7.64 5.33 25.56
CA PRO A 111 -8.42 4.42 26.41
C PRO A 111 -8.71 5.11 27.77
N ARG A 112 -9.84 4.78 28.35
CA ARG A 112 -10.18 5.31 29.69
C ARG A 112 -9.08 4.95 30.66
N LYS A 113 -8.63 5.97 31.41
CA LYS A 113 -7.62 5.79 32.45
C LYS A 113 -8.18 4.83 33.52
N ALA A 114 -7.44 3.77 33.80
CA ALA A 114 -7.83 2.85 34.86
C ALA A 114 -7.71 3.54 36.23
N PRO A 115 -8.58 3.23 37.18
CA PRO A 115 -8.54 3.86 38.51
C PRO A 115 -7.27 3.52 39.31
N THR A 116 -6.64 2.37 39.01
CA THR A 116 -5.40 1.91 39.64
C THR A 116 -4.41 1.37 38.64
N ASN A 117 -3.13 1.38 39.00
CA ASN A 117 -2.05 0.82 38.18
C ASN A 117 -1.76 -0.67 38.51
N ASP A 118 -2.57 -1.32 39.34
CA ASP A 118 -2.32 -2.68 39.84
C ASP A 118 -2.19 -3.72 38.72
N ARG A 119 -3.01 -3.59 37.68
CA ARG A 119 -2.99 -4.51 36.54
C ARG A 119 -1.68 -4.41 35.77
N VAL A 120 -1.21 -3.20 35.53
CA VAL A 120 0.06 -2.94 34.82
C VAL A 120 1.24 -3.38 35.68
N THR A 121 1.22 -3.06 36.96
CA THR A 121 2.24 -3.48 37.91
C THR A 121 2.38 -5.00 37.96
N ARG A 122 1.27 -5.72 38.07
CA ARG A 122 1.25 -7.19 38.06
C ARG A 122 1.79 -7.77 36.76
N TYR A 123 1.42 -7.19 35.62
CA TYR A 123 1.93 -7.59 34.32
C TYR A 123 3.44 -7.41 34.20
N LEU A 124 3.96 -6.26 34.63
CA LEU A 124 5.40 -5.95 34.58
C LEU A 124 6.21 -6.81 35.55
N LEU A 125 5.68 -7.10 36.74
CA LEU A 125 6.28 -8.07 37.68
C LEU A 125 6.37 -9.47 37.08
N GLY A 126 5.32 -9.91 36.39
CA GLY A 126 5.30 -11.18 35.66
C GLY A 126 6.31 -11.26 34.52
N ARG A 127 6.75 -10.12 34.01
CA ARG A 127 7.83 -9.98 33.01
C ARG A 127 9.23 -9.89 33.63
N GLY A 128 9.36 -10.00 34.95
CA GLY A 128 10.63 -9.96 35.65
C GLY A 128 11.16 -8.54 35.92
N ILE A 129 10.35 -7.51 35.77
CA ILE A 129 10.74 -6.14 36.10
C ILE A 129 10.55 -5.92 37.60
N SER A 130 11.59 -5.41 38.27
CA SER A 130 11.56 -5.21 39.71
C SER A 130 10.57 -4.10 40.15
N LEU A 131 9.96 -4.26 41.30
CA LEU A 131 8.98 -3.31 41.81
C LEU A 131 9.56 -1.87 41.99
N PRO A 132 10.81 -1.67 42.45
CA PRO A 132 11.42 -0.34 42.50
C PRO A 132 11.49 0.34 41.14
N THR A 133 11.87 -0.41 40.10
CA THR A 133 11.93 0.09 38.69
C THR A 133 10.54 0.51 38.22
N ILE A 134 9.52 -0.31 38.48
CA ILE A 134 8.13 -0.02 38.09
C ILE A 134 7.66 1.28 38.80
N ARG A 135 7.89 1.42 40.07
CA ARG A 135 7.52 2.63 40.84
C ARG A 135 8.21 3.87 40.29
N TYR A 136 9.51 3.76 40.00
CA TYR A 136 10.27 4.88 39.44
C TYR A 136 9.71 5.35 38.11
N CYS A 137 9.40 4.42 37.21
CA CYS A 137 8.82 4.73 35.88
C CYS A 137 7.41 5.32 36.02
N MET A 138 6.57 4.75 36.88
CA MET A 138 5.20 5.21 37.07
C MET A 138 5.15 6.65 37.70
N ALA A 139 6.10 7.00 38.51
CA ALA A 139 6.18 8.35 39.09
C ALA A 139 6.55 9.45 38.10
N LYS A 140 7.08 9.05 36.90
CA LYS A 140 7.49 9.98 35.84
C LYS A 140 6.47 10.09 34.70
N LEU A 141 5.38 9.33 34.73
CA LEU A 141 4.30 9.46 33.76
C LEU A 141 3.42 10.67 34.14
N PRO A 142 3.01 11.48 33.11
CA PRO A 142 2.13 12.63 33.33
C PRO A 142 0.72 12.23 33.75
#